data_c82f41978f4b02aee5ee2c82ce5c0a4f
#
_entry.id   c82f41978f4b02aee5ee2c82ce5c0a4f
#
_cell.length_a   1.000
_cell.length_b   1.000
_cell.length_c   1.000
_cell.angle_alpha   90.00
_cell.angle_beta   90.00
_cell.angle_gamma   90.00
#
_symmetry.space_group_name_H-M   'P 1'
#
loop_
_entity.id
_entity.type
_entity.pdbx_description
1 polymer ?
#
loop_
_entity_poly.entity_id
_entity_poly.type
_entity_poly.pdbx_seq_one_letter_code
_entity_poly.pdbx_strand_id
1 'polypeptide(L)'
;MWRSIVSRSRNVSRSLSGIRTSKAPSSVSVAESDPQSIQRSSSLVAFARNISFFSMNAAEENPISPGPEIALVESDVSPGRDVHGELDASDLGFAESDGADGLIAEATVDADGDGDGDVGGGNVDDWIDEVYEVDVEKLESVLSLLRSDEQSLEFCLKAIDVDLHVDFVIRVLESPGISGGNLIRFFKWAMGRKGFTVTTTVVEALVLQISGETRRMDAYSLWDLIREIGEKESSVLNLGIMNELIAALGKLNKPKAAFDVFSKIEEFGFSPDGKTYYLTLEALCKRSFTEWACSVCEKMIAVGILPESSREVGNIITLLCKEGKAIEAQSVYMLAKTKDKYPPRKSTVTLINSLCKNDETVPLAQQMLGDLTGEDRRQGIKPFSDVIRGLCRTKNVRDSKALLLDMISRGPPPGNAVFNSIINACSKAGELNEAREMIKLMESRGLKPDLYAYTVIISGYTKAGLMDEACEVLAEAKRKHKKLTPVTYHTLVRGYCKMEEYDKAMKLLSEMDRFGVKPNADEYGKLIQSLCLKALDWKTAEKLAEELKEKGLYLNAITRGLIHAVKELESEALKNADEKLLAEA
;
A
#
# COMPACT_ATOMS: atom_id res chain seq x y z
N MET A 1 2.52 -37.65 17.03
CA MET A 1 3.10 -37.22 15.74
C MET A 1 3.52 -38.35 14.84
N TRP A 2 4.19 -39.38 15.30
CA TRP A 2 4.64 -40.53 14.46
C TRP A 2 3.51 -41.32 13.77
N ARG A 3 2.37 -41.52 14.42
CA ARG A 3 1.23 -42.23 13.83
C ARG A 3 0.52 -41.49 12.69
N SER A 4 0.62 -40.17 12.61
CA SER A 4 -0.01 -39.37 11.55
C SER A 4 0.82 -39.34 10.26
N ILE A 5 2.15 -39.55 10.35
CA ILE A 5 3.07 -39.59 9.20
C ILE A 5 2.94 -40.94 8.48
N VAL A 6 2.80 -42.04 9.24
CA VAL A 6 2.62 -43.39 8.66
C VAL A 6 1.23 -43.55 8.01
N SER A 7 0.20 -42.85 8.48
CA SER A 7 -1.12 -42.90 7.84
C SER A 7 -1.21 -42.12 6.53
N ARG A 8 -0.42 -41.04 6.36
CA ARG A 8 -0.35 -40.28 5.10
C ARG A 8 0.43 -41.00 3.99
N SER A 9 1.45 -41.76 4.34
CA SER A 9 2.21 -42.55 3.34
C SER A 9 1.39 -43.71 2.75
N ARG A 10 0.41 -44.26 3.50
CA ARG A 10 -0.47 -45.35 3.01
C ARG A 10 -1.57 -44.85 2.04
N ASN A 11 -1.92 -43.57 2.08
CA ASN A 11 -2.93 -43.01 1.16
C ASN A 11 -2.36 -42.57 -0.18
N VAL A 12 -1.04 -42.30 -0.26
CA VAL A 12 -0.37 -41.96 -1.53
C VAL A 12 -0.14 -43.20 -2.39
N SER A 13 0.07 -44.40 -1.77
CA SER A 13 0.25 -45.66 -2.49
C SER A 13 -1.04 -46.21 -3.14
N ARG A 14 -2.21 -45.72 -2.73
CA ARG A 14 -3.51 -46.16 -3.31
C ARG A 14 -3.99 -45.35 -4.50
N SER A 15 -3.43 -44.16 -4.77
CA SER A 15 -3.84 -43.30 -5.89
C SER A 15 -3.03 -43.48 -7.18
N LEU A 16 -2.00 -44.36 -7.19
CA LEU A 16 -1.11 -44.57 -8.34
C LEU A 16 -1.33 -45.91 -9.10
N SER A 17 -2.37 -46.68 -8.73
CA SER A 17 -2.66 -47.96 -9.37
C SER A 17 -3.63 -47.90 -10.57
N GLY A 18 -3.84 -46.71 -11.15
CA GLY A 18 -4.91 -46.47 -12.15
C GLY A 18 -4.48 -46.05 -13.55
N ILE A 19 -3.21 -46.18 -13.98
CA ILE A 19 -2.84 -45.82 -15.37
C ILE A 19 -2.33 -47.06 -16.10
N ARG A 20 -3.10 -47.48 -17.09
CA ARG A 20 -2.89 -48.60 -17.98
C ARG A 20 -1.82 -48.33 -19.05
N THR A 21 -1.03 -49.32 -19.28
CA THR A 21 0.01 -49.62 -20.26
C THR A 21 -0.38 -49.50 -21.73
N SER A 22 0.59 -49.14 -22.59
CA SER A 22 0.69 -49.71 -23.94
C SER A 22 2.13 -49.86 -24.41
N LYS A 23 2.48 -51.16 -24.61
CA LYS A 23 3.35 -51.81 -25.59
C LYS A 23 4.80 -51.40 -25.82
N ALA A 24 5.62 -52.44 -25.57
CA ALA A 24 6.98 -52.70 -26.00
C ALA A 24 7.15 -52.90 -27.54
N PRO A 25 8.39 -53.09 -28.09
CA PRO A 25 9.04 -54.41 -28.00
C PRO A 25 10.60 -54.50 -27.97
N SER A 26 11.02 -55.67 -27.54
CA SER A 26 12.14 -56.57 -27.94
C SER A 26 13.59 -56.24 -27.57
N SER A 27 14.09 -57.06 -26.67
CA SER A 27 15.12 -58.10 -26.73
C SER A 27 16.58 -57.65 -26.73
N VAL A 28 17.31 -58.09 -25.70
CA VAL A 28 18.52 -58.98 -25.80
C VAL A 28 18.83 -59.50 -24.39
N SER A 29 19.07 -60.79 -24.33
CA SER A 29 19.46 -61.66 -23.20
C SER A 29 20.90 -61.41 -22.76
N VAL A 30 21.21 -61.51 -21.46
CA VAL A 30 22.38 -62.23 -20.88
C VAL A 30 22.23 -62.37 -19.36
N ALA A 31 22.32 -63.63 -18.93
CA ALA A 31 22.77 -64.22 -17.67
C ALA A 31 22.36 -63.69 -16.30
N GLU A 32 21.74 -64.63 -15.59
CA GLU A 32 21.34 -64.57 -14.17
C GLU A 32 22.59 -64.62 -13.26
N SER A 33 22.54 -63.74 -12.24
CA SER A 33 23.20 -63.95 -10.96
C SER A 33 22.32 -63.33 -9.86
N ASP A 34 22.20 -64.02 -8.76
CA ASP A 34 21.28 -64.03 -7.67
C ASP A 34 20.91 -62.62 -7.04
N PRO A 35 19.61 -62.26 -6.87
CA PRO A 35 19.20 -60.90 -6.57
C PRO A 35 18.98 -60.57 -5.09
N GLN A 36 19.24 -61.41 -4.12
CA GLN A 36 18.77 -61.19 -2.75
C GLN A 36 19.70 -60.41 -1.81
N SER A 37 20.98 -60.28 -2.10
CA SER A 37 21.93 -59.54 -1.22
C SER A 37 22.12 -58.07 -1.56
N ILE A 38 21.73 -57.63 -2.76
CA ILE A 38 21.90 -56.25 -3.23
C ILE A 38 20.69 -55.35 -2.89
N GLN A 39 19.54 -55.95 -2.56
CA GLN A 39 18.31 -55.17 -2.28
C GLN A 39 18.25 -54.52 -0.90
N ARG A 40 19.02 -54.92 0.09
CA ARG A 40 18.98 -54.33 1.44
C ARG A 40 19.88 -53.10 1.60
N SER A 41 21.06 -53.08 0.96
CA SER A 41 21.94 -51.89 0.99
C SER A 41 21.45 -50.74 0.10
N SER A 42 20.79 -51.07 -1.02
CA SER A 42 20.21 -50.04 -1.91
C SER A 42 18.98 -49.33 -1.31
N SER A 43 18.25 -49.95 -0.38
CA SER A 43 17.07 -49.33 0.23
C SER A 43 17.43 -48.26 1.26
N LEU A 44 18.53 -48.42 2.02
CA LEU A 44 18.97 -47.42 3.00
C LEU A 44 19.69 -46.25 2.35
N VAL A 45 20.45 -46.49 1.28
CA VAL A 45 21.03 -45.39 0.47
C VAL A 45 19.96 -44.63 -0.30
N ALA A 46 18.92 -45.31 -0.80
CA ALA A 46 17.73 -44.66 -1.39
C ALA A 46 16.91 -43.89 -0.35
N PHE A 47 16.84 -44.40 0.89
CA PHE A 47 16.17 -43.71 2.01
C PHE A 47 16.95 -42.45 2.43
N ALA A 48 18.28 -42.52 2.53
CA ALA A 48 19.14 -41.37 2.81
C ALA A 48 19.10 -40.34 1.67
N ARG A 49 19.07 -40.77 0.40
CA ARG A 49 18.89 -39.87 -0.76
C ARG A 49 17.51 -39.25 -0.82
N ASN A 50 16.44 -39.94 -0.46
CA ASN A 50 15.10 -39.39 -0.39
C ASN A 50 14.96 -38.36 0.73
N ILE A 51 15.58 -38.55 1.89
CA ILE A 51 15.59 -37.53 2.95
C ILE A 51 16.38 -36.30 2.52
N SER A 52 17.50 -36.48 1.78
CA SER A 52 18.26 -35.37 1.20
C SER A 52 17.43 -34.57 0.20
N PHE A 53 16.67 -35.22 -0.66
CA PHE A 53 15.80 -34.57 -1.65
C PHE A 53 14.65 -33.80 -0.99
N PHE A 54 14.02 -34.37 0.04
CA PHE A 54 12.98 -33.66 0.80
C PHE A 54 13.52 -32.50 1.66
N SER A 55 14.75 -32.63 2.17
CA SER A 55 15.38 -31.54 2.95
C SER A 55 15.89 -30.41 2.06
N MET A 56 16.28 -30.68 0.81
CA MET A 56 16.69 -29.64 -0.15
C MET A 56 15.49 -28.93 -0.79
N ASN A 57 14.41 -29.64 -1.13
CA ASN A 57 13.20 -29.04 -1.68
C ASN A 57 12.42 -28.27 -0.64
N ALA A 58 12.42 -28.67 0.63
CA ALA A 58 11.82 -27.88 1.71
C ALA A 58 12.56 -26.57 2.01
N ALA A 59 13.78 -26.41 1.52
CA ALA A 59 14.55 -25.16 1.64
C ALA A 59 14.41 -24.25 0.40
N GLU A 60 13.86 -24.78 -0.71
CA GLU A 60 13.64 -24.02 -1.95
C GLU A 60 12.19 -23.54 -2.12
N GLU A 61 11.22 -24.16 -1.45
CA GLU A 61 9.79 -23.81 -1.54
C GLU A 61 9.26 -22.90 -0.41
N ASN A 62 10.08 -22.48 0.53
CA ASN A 62 9.71 -21.36 1.36
C ASN A 62 10.22 -20.07 0.67
N PRO A 63 9.33 -19.31 0.01
CA PRO A 63 9.62 -17.91 -0.17
C PRO A 63 9.85 -17.37 1.24
N ILE A 64 10.98 -16.71 1.45
CA ILE A 64 11.23 -15.92 2.65
C ILE A 64 10.00 -15.05 2.78
N SER A 65 9.09 -15.40 3.67
CA SER A 65 8.11 -14.44 4.18
C SER A 65 8.93 -13.22 4.54
N PRO A 66 8.56 -12.01 4.10
CA PRO A 66 9.20 -10.83 4.64
C PRO A 66 9.03 -10.99 6.15
N GLY A 67 10.16 -11.22 6.85
CA GLY A 67 10.20 -11.13 8.29
C GLY A 67 9.58 -9.78 8.64
N PRO A 68 8.99 -9.65 9.83
CA PRO A 68 8.40 -8.38 10.23
C PRO A 68 9.41 -7.30 9.91
N GLU A 69 8.98 -6.26 9.21
CA GLU A 69 9.74 -5.05 9.00
C GLU A 69 10.45 -4.76 10.32
N ILE A 70 11.76 -4.89 10.32
CA ILE A 70 12.55 -4.35 11.40
C ILE A 70 12.32 -2.85 11.26
N ALA A 71 11.35 -2.35 12.01
CA ALA A 71 11.24 -0.93 12.29
C ALA A 71 12.67 -0.50 12.65
N LEU A 72 13.17 0.46 11.91
CA LEU A 72 14.38 1.18 12.28
C LEU A 72 14.09 1.78 13.65
N VAL A 73 14.45 1.06 14.69
CA VAL A 73 14.61 1.63 16.02
C VAL A 73 15.86 2.48 15.86
N GLU A 74 15.64 3.77 15.73
CA GLU A 74 16.67 4.75 16.03
C GLU A 74 17.14 4.45 17.46
N SER A 75 18.30 3.86 17.59
CA SER A 75 18.96 3.70 18.87
C SER A 75 19.46 5.08 19.26
N ASP A 76 18.72 5.73 20.15
CA ASP A 76 19.22 6.78 21.03
C ASP A 76 20.41 6.24 21.80
N VAL A 77 21.58 6.56 21.32
CA VAL A 77 22.82 6.49 22.12
C VAL A 77 22.95 7.83 22.83
N SER A 78 22.49 7.85 24.06
CA SER A 78 22.82 8.92 24.99
C SER A 78 24.34 8.90 25.28
N PRO A 79 25.08 9.98 25.04
CA PRO A 79 26.38 10.14 25.61
C PRO A 79 26.25 10.71 27.04
N GLY A 80 27.01 10.15 27.94
CA GLY A 80 27.10 10.54 29.35
C GLY A 80 27.47 12.01 29.55
N ARG A 81 27.03 12.50 30.70
CA ARG A 81 27.36 13.79 31.30
C ARG A 81 28.87 14.02 31.39
N ASP A 82 29.29 15.24 31.01
CA ASP A 82 30.07 16.09 31.90
C ASP A 82 30.16 17.54 31.37
N VAL A 83 29.62 18.44 32.19
CA VAL A 83 30.12 19.71 32.77
C VAL A 83 30.40 20.93 31.86
N HIS A 84 29.58 21.97 32.16
CA HIS A 84 29.77 23.44 32.12
C HIS A 84 29.98 24.21 30.81
N GLY A 85 29.08 25.16 30.64
CA GLY A 85 29.24 26.34 29.79
C GLY A 85 27.91 26.99 29.46
N GLU A 86 27.43 27.88 30.33
CA GLU A 86 26.34 28.83 30.04
C GLU A 86 26.66 29.65 28.78
N LEU A 87 25.72 29.80 27.88
CA LEU A 87 25.47 31.06 27.14
C LEU A 87 24.06 31.05 26.56
N ASP A 88 23.40 32.17 26.80
CA ASP A 88 22.08 32.63 26.49
C ASP A 88 21.46 32.19 25.12
N ALA A 89 20.20 31.79 25.21
CA ALA A 89 19.30 31.72 24.09
C ALA A 89 18.23 32.79 24.24
N SER A 90 18.33 33.82 23.46
CA SER A 90 17.21 34.71 23.14
C SER A 90 17.07 34.83 21.61
N ASP A 91 15.84 34.91 21.20
CA ASP A 91 15.32 35.25 19.89
C ASP A 91 15.30 34.19 18.76
N LEU A 92 14.13 33.65 18.57
CA LEU A 92 13.34 33.80 17.35
C LEU A 92 11.92 33.24 17.58
N GLY A 93 11.06 34.17 18.03
CA GLY A 93 9.60 33.97 18.01
C GLY A 93 9.06 34.00 16.58
N PHE A 94 8.17 33.09 16.28
CA PHE A 94 7.22 33.27 15.18
C PHE A 94 5.87 33.61 15.79
N ALA A 95 5.49 34.86 15.60
CA ALA A 95 4.20 35.41 15.92
C ALA A 95 3.20 35.06 14.81
N GLU A 96 2.07 34.53 15.23
CA GLU A 96 0.82 34.62 14.48
C GLU A 96 0.41 36.11 14.40
N SER A 97 -0.02 36.55 13.22
CA SER A 97 -0.77 37.83 13.10
C SER A 97 -1.99 37.63 12.21
N ASP A 98 -3.14 37.58 12.87
CA ASP A 98 -4.39 38.04 12.31
C ASP A 98 -4.29 39.52 11.96
N GLY A 99 -4.87 39.90 10.82
CA GLY A 99 -4.96 41.29 10.41
C GLY A 99 -5.88 41.45 9.23
N ALA A 100 -7.20 41.54 9.51
CA ALA A 100 -8.13 42.17 8.60
C ALA A 100 -7.86 43.68 8.57
N ASP A 101 -7.78 44.26 7.37
CA ASP A 101 -8.28 45.61 7.16
C ASP A 101 -8.50 45.89 5.67
N GLY A 102 -9.69 46.43 5.40
CA GLY A 102 -10.17 46.79 4.10
C GLY A 102 -9.50 48.03 3.54
N LEU A 103 -9.53 48.13 2.25
CA LEU A 103 -9.41 49.39 1.53
C LEU A 103 -10.40 49.40 0.36
N ILE A 104 -11.42 50.23 0.55
CA ILE A 104 -12.35 50.71 -0.46
C ILE A 104 -11.54 51.61 -1.40
N ALA A 105 -11.53 51.30 -2.70
CA ALA A 105 -11.09 52.24 -3.72
C ALA A 105 -12.31 52.72 -4.50
N GLU A 106 -12.70 53.95 -4.23
CA GLU A 106 -13.60 54.73 -5.08
C GLU A 106 -12.94 54.97 -6.44
N ALA A 107 -13.65 54.59 -7.50
CA ALA A 107 -13.33 55.02 -8.85
C ALA A 107 -14.36 56.06 -9.29
N THR A 108 -13.91 57.28 -9.41
CA THR A 108 -14.65 58.41 -9.99
C THR A 108 -14.87 58.16 -11.48
N VAL A 109 -16.12 58.40 -11.88
CA VAL A 109 -16.55 58.36 -13.27
C VAL A 109 -16.55 59.81 -13.78
N ASP A 110 -15.73 60.11 -14.79
CA ASP A 110 -15.88 61.30 -15.59
C ASP A 110 -16.84 61.02 -16.76
N ALA A 111 -17.87 61.81 -16.82
CA ALA A 111 -18.81 61.87 -17.92
C ALA A 111 -18.32 62.89 -18.95
N ASP A 112 -18.40 62.54 -20.21
CA ASP A 112 -18.74 63.49 -21.29
C ASP A 112 -18.89 62.71 -22.62
N GLY A 113 -19.98 63.01 -23.34
CA GLY A 113 -20.12 62.57 -24.73
C GLY A 113 -21.54 62.37 -25.22
N ASP A 114 -22.12 63.46 -25.69
CA ASP A 114 -23.42 63.57 -26.37
C ASP A 114 -23.59 62.62 -27.57
N GLY A 115 -24.79 62.14 -27.77
CA GLY A 115 -25.18 61.40 -28.99
C GLY A 115 -26.67 61.08 -29.03
N ASP A 116 -27.43 61.98 -29.59
CA ASP A 116 -28.86 61.86 -29.94
C ASP A 116 -29.17 60.63 -30.79
N GLY A 117 -30.28 59.95 -30.53
CA GLY A 117 -30.83 58.89 -31.37
C GLY A 117 -32.15 58.35 -30.87
N ASP A 118 -33.20 59.03 -31.22
CA ASP A 118 -34.61 58.68 -31.11
C ASP A 118 -34.97 57.33 -31.69
N VAL A 119 -35.93 56.60 -31.08
CA VAL A 119 -37.04 55.82 -31.59
C VAL A 119 -37.31 54.52 -30.80
N GLY A 120 -38.56 54.41 -30.34
CA GLY A 120 -39.26 53.14 -30.22
C GLY A 120 -39.74 52.76 -28.84
N GLY A 121 -40.90 53.29 -28.45
CA GLY A 121 -41.66 52.79 -27.30
C GLY A 121 -41.97 51.32 -27.38
N GLY A 122 -41.57 50.61 -26.39
CA GLY A 122 -42.01 49.27 -26.09
C GLY A 122 -42.24 49.20 -24.59
N ASN A 123 -43.50 48.96 -24.22
CA ASN A 123 -43.95 48.75 -22.86
C ASN A 123 -42.99 47.83 -22.11
N VAL A 124 -42.27 48.42 -21.19
CA VAL A 124 -41.67 47.68 -20.11
C VAL A 124 -42.75 47.50 -19.07
N ASP A 125 -43.36 46.33 -19.05
CA ASP A 125 -44.19 45.90 -17.94
C ASP A 125 -43.35 46.01 -16.67
N ASP A 126 -43.71 46.98 -15.86
CA ASP A 126 -43.25 47.15 -14.49
C ASP A 126 -43.53 45.85 -13.72
N TRP A 127 -42.53 44.96 -13.59
CA TRP A 127 -42.53 43.99 -12.53
C TRP A 127 -42.26 44.74 -11.23
N ILE A 128 -43.37 45.30 -10.67
CA ILE A 128 -43.38 45.73 -9.28
C ILE A 128 -43.18 44.44 -8.48
N ASP A 129 -42.02 44.22 -7.90
CA ASP A 129 -41.84 43.32 -6.78
C ASP A 129 -42.82 43.81 -5.68
N GLU A 130 -44.00 43.16 -5.59
CA GLU A 130 -44.90 43.33 -4.46
C GLU A 130 -44.14 42.84 -3.22
N VAL A 131 -43.58 43.76 -2.48
CA VAL A 131 -42.97 43.52 -1.16
C VAL A 131 -44.13 43.17 -0.23
N TYR A 132 -44.41 41.86 -0.09
CA TYR A 132 -45.37 41.36 0.88
C TYR A 132 -44.84 41.61 2.28
N GLU A 133 -45.54 42.47 3.05
CA GLU A 133 -45.22 42.74 4.45
C GLU A 133 -45.53 41.45 5.25
N VAL A 134 -44.50 40.82 5.81
CA VAL A 134 -44.66 39.57 6.58
C VAL A 134 -45.34 39.88 7.90
N ASP A 135 -46.50 39.28 8.16
CA ASP A 135 -47.23 39.37 9.40
C ASP A 135 -46.43 38.75 10.55
N VAL A 136 -45.82 39.61 11.36
CA VAL A 136 -44.91 39.25 12.44
C VAL A 136 -45.60 38.42 13.53
N GLU A 137 -46.88 38.72 13.85
CA GLU A 137 -47.62 37.97 14.88
C GLU A 137 -47.90 36.52 14.46
N LYS A 138 -48.26 36.35 13.19
CA LYS A 138 -48.46 35.00 12.61
C LYS A 138 -47.15 34.26 12.48
N LEU A 139 -46.05 34.94 12.12
CA LEU A 139 -44.72 34.34 12.07
C LEU A 139 -44.30 33.83 13.44
N GLU A 140 -44.41 34.64 14.50
CA GLU A 140 -44.07 34.20 15.86
C GLU A 140 -44.95 33.04 16.34
N SER A 141 -46.22 33.06 16.01
CA SER A 141 -47.15 31.94 16.31
C SER A 141 -46.70 30.64 15.67
N VAL A 142 -46.32 30.64 14.37
CA VAL A 142 -45.80 29.49 13.67
C VAL A 142 -44.46 29.04 14.27
N LEU A 143 -43.55 29.94 14.55
CA LEU A 143 -42.25 29.65 15.16
C LEU A 143 -42.37 29.00 16.54
N SER A 144 -43.31 29.50 17.38
CA SER A 144 -43.56 28.93 18.70
C SER A 144 -44.03 27.45 18.60
N LEU A 145 -44.93 27.17 17.66
CA LEU A 145 -45.40 25.79 17.39
C LEU A 145 -44.27 24.88 16.87
N LEU A 146 -43.42 25.38 15.97
CA LEU A 146 -42.33 24.61 15.40
C LEU A 146 -41.21 24.33 16.41
N ARG A 147 -41.05 25.15 17.44
CA ARG A 147 -40.12 24.90 18.57
C ARG A 147 -40.67 23.96 19.62
N SER A 148 -42.00 23.77 19.66
CA SER A 148 -42.63 22.78 20.55
C SER A 148 -42.56 21.37 19.93
N ASP A 149 -42.37 20.34 20.78
CA ASP A 149 -42.33 18.93 20.37
C ASP A 149 -43.76 18.33 20.27
N GLU A 150 -44.72 19.07 19.72
CA GLU A 150 -46.12 18.62 19.63
C GLU A 150 -46.29 17.55 18.54
N GLN A 151 -46.88 16.41 18.90
CA GLN A 151 -47.20 15.34 17.98
C GLN A 151 -48.28 15.73 16.95
N SER A 152 -49.07 16.78 17.21
CA SER A 152 -50.16 17.26 16.38
C SER A 152 -49.84 18.55 15.61
N LEU A 153 -48.56 18.76 15.24
CA LEU A 153 -48.07 19.98 14.58
C LEU A 153 -48.91 20.35 13.33
N GLU A 154 -49.23 19.38 12.49
CA GLU A 154 -50.01 19.64 11.25
C GLU A 154 -51.46 20.08 11.56
N PHE A 155 -52.02 19.61 12.67
CA PHE A 155 -53.36 20.05 13.10
C PHE A 155 -53.33 21.48 13.61
N CYS A 156 -52.33 21.83 14.42
CA CYS A 156 -52.16 23.19 14.94
C CYS A 156 -51.87 24.20 13.83
N LEU A 157 -51.01 23.81 12.85
CA LEU A 157 -50.73 24.64 11.69
C LEU A 157 -51.98 24.89 10.80
N LYS A 158 -52.91 23.93 10.72
CA LYS A 158 -54.19 24.10 9.99
C LYS A 158 -55.12 25.12 10.64
N ALA A 159 -55.01 25.30 11.95
CA ALA A 159 -55.84 26.24 12.71
C ALA A 159 -55.39 27.70 12.54
N ILE A 160 -54.17 27.94 12.08
CA ILE A 160 -53.66 29.29 11.81
C ILE A 160 -53.99 29.64 10.34
N ASP A 161 -54.72 30.75 10.18
CA ASP A 161 -55.03 31.31 8.85
C ASP A 161 -53.86 32.21 8.41
N VAL A 162 -52.87 31.57 7.72
CA VAL A 162 -51.67 32.25 7.22
C VAL A 162 -51.74 32.29 5.70
N ASP A 163 -51.50 33.44 5.14
CA ASP A 163 -51.22 33.59 3.71
C ASP A 163 -49.76 33.25 3.43
N LEU A 164 -49.54 32.12 2.77
CA LEU A 164 -48.19 31.59 2.55
C LEU A 164 -47.62 32.15 1.26
N HIS A 165 -46.68 33.08 1.42
CA HIS A 165 -45.84 33.58 0.32
C HIS A 165 -44.37 33.17 0.56
N VAL A 166 -43.55 33.27 -0.47
CA VAL A 166 -42.16 32.80 -0.48
C VAL A 166 -41.36 33.38 0.68
N ASP A 167 -41.43 34.70 0.91
CA ASP A 167 -40.67 35.39 1.97
C ASP A 167 -41.05 34.93 3.38
N PHE A 168 -42.34 34.65 3.62
CA PHE A 168 -42.78 34.14 4.90
C PHE A 168 -42.17 32.76 5.18
N VAL A 169 -42.23 31.86 4.18
CA VAL A 169 -41.68 30.50 4.32
C VAL A 169 -40.17 30.54 4.52
N ILE A 170 -39.44 31.38 3.77
CA ILE A 170 -37.98 31.54 3.93
C ILE A 170 -37.66 32.02 5.36
N ARG A 171 -38.35 33.01 5.88
CA ARG A 171 -38.13 33.52 7.26
C ARG A 171 -38.38 32.44 8.33
N VAL A 172 -39.40 31.58 8.12
CA VAL A 172 -39.65 30.45 9.01
C VAL A 172 -38.49 29.43 8.92
N LEU A 173 -38.04 29.11 7.71
CA LEU A 173 -36.95 28.14 7.51
C LEU A 173 -35.60 28.61 8.08
N GLU A 174 -35.29 29.91 7.94
CA GLU A 174 -34.05 30.51 8.44
C GLU A 174 -34.04 30.75 9.94
N SER A 175 -35.20 30.60 10.59
CA SER A 175 -35.31 30.87 12.02
C SER A 175 -34.55 29.82 12.86
N PRO A 176 -33.68 30.27 13.80
CA PRO A 176 -32.86 29.35 14.59
C PRO A 176 -33.69 28.60 15.65
N GLY A 177 -33.18 27.43 16.05
CA GLY A 177 -33.74 26.64 17.16
C GLY A 177 -34.94 25.76 16.82
N ILE A 178 -35.20 25.51 15.54
CA ILE A 178 -36.25 24.58 15.07
C ILE A 178 -35.58 23.28 14.62
N SER A 179 -36.16 22.13 15.02
CA SER A 179 -35.62 20.84 14.58
C SER A 179 -35.83 20.64 13.08
N GLY A 180 -34.83 20.01 12.38
CA GLY A 180 -34.94 19.70 10.95
C GLY A 180 -36.18 18.88 10.61
N GLY A 181 -36.58 17.95 11.50
CA GLY A 181 -37.82 17.19 11.35
C GLY A 181 -39.07 18.06 11.32
N ASN A 182 -39.15 19.08 12.18
CA ASN A 182 -40.29 20.02 12.22
C ASN A 182 -40.26 20.95 11.01
N LEU A 183 -39.10 21.37 10.53
CA LEU A 183 -38.97 22.15 9.27
C LEU A 183 -39.49 21.34 8.07
N ILE A 184 -39.17 20.05 7.98
CA ILE A 184 -39.65 19.15 6.91
C ILE A 184 -41.17 19.00 7.00
N ARG A 185 -41.72 18.83 8.22
CA ARG A 185 -43.18 18.73 8.44
C ARG A 185 -43.91 20.04 8.06
N PHE A 186 -43.37 21.16 8.46
CA PHE A 186 -43.88 22.46 8.07
C PHE A 186 -43.85 22.64 6.55
N PHE A 187 -42.75 22.34 5.90
CA PHE A 187 -42.61 22.49 4.47
C PHE A 187 -43.62 21.58 3.70
N LYS A 188 -43.78 20.32 4.12
CA LYS A 188 -44.80 19.41 3.56
C LYS A 188 -46.20 19.95 3.74
N TRP A 189 -46.49 20.56 4.89
CA TRP A 189 -47.77 21.20 5.12
C TRP A 189 -47.98 22.44 4.20
N ALA A 190 -46.96 23.27 4.03
CA ALA A 190 -46.99 24.41 3.14
C ALA A 190 -47.23 24.01 1.67
N MET A 191 -46.54 22.98 1.18
CA MET A 191 -46.75 22.41 -0.17
C MET A 191 -48.20 21.97 -0.42
N GLY A 192 -48.92 21.57 0.60
CA GLY A 192 -50.34 21.15 0.49
C GLY A 192 -51.34 22.31 0.46
N ARG A 193 -50.91 23.56 0.61
CA ARG A 193 -51.82 24.74 0.64
C ARG A 193 -52.09 25.29 -0.77
N LYS A 194 -53.29 25.67 -0.98
CA LYS A 194 -53.69 26.39 -2.23
C LYS A 194 -53.09 27.79 -2.19
N GLY A 195 -52.41 28.15 -3.28
CA GLY A 195 -51.77 29.49 -3.42
C GLY A 195 -50.26 29.51 -3.13
N PHE A 196 -49.69 28.48 -2.51
CA PHE A 196 -48.25 28.38 -2.33
C PHE A 196 -47.61 27.58 -3.48
N THR A 197 -46.66 28.21 -4.15
CA THR A 197 -45.82 27.59 -5.17
C THR A 197 -44.42 27.38 -4.62
N VAL A 198 -43.91 26.19 -4.77
CA VAL A 198 -42.53 25.85 -4.36
C VAL A 198 -41.57 26.50 -5.34
N THR A 199 -40.63 27.30 -4.83
CA THR A 199 -39.57 27.92 -5.63
C THR A 199 -38.21 27.35 -5.28
N THR A 200 -37.24 27.49 -6.17
CA THR A 200 -35.86 27.02 -5.95
C THR A 200 -35.25 27.65 -4.69
N THR A 201 -35.51 28.95 -4.45
CA THR A 201 -35.00 29.67 -3.28
C THR A 201 -35.50 29.07 -1.95
N VAL A 202 -36.78 28.68 -1.90
CA VAL A 202 -37.35 28.06 -0.70
C VAL A 202 -36.78 26.66 -0.44
N VAL A 203 -36.54 25.87 -1.51
CA VAL A 203 -35.91 24.55 -1.39
C VAL A 203 -34.44 24.68 -0.97
N GLU A 204 -33.72 25.67 -1.51
CA GLU A 204 -32.35 25.96 -1.10
C GLU A 204 -32.28 26.34 0.39
N ALA A 205 -33.14 27.24 0.85
CA ALA A 205 -33.20 27.64 2.27
C ALA A 205 -33.44 26.44 3.19
N LEU A 206 -34.39 25.55 2.81
CA LEU A 206 -34.66 24.32 3.57
C LEU A 206 -33.44 23.41 3.63
N VAL A 207 -32.79 23.16 2.49
CA VAL A 207 -31.64 22.26 2.40
C VAL A 207 -30.44 22.82 3.18
N LEU A 208 -30.15 24.12 3.04
CA LEU A 208 -29.04 24.76 3.76
C LEU A 208 -29.24 24.71 5.27
N GLN A 209 -30.44 25.00 5.75
CA GLN A 209 -30.76 25.02 7.18
C GLN A 209 -30.63 23.61 7.79
N ILE A 210 -31.17 22.59 7.14
CA ILE A 210 -31.09 21.19 7.63
C ILE A 210 -29.69 20.64 7.50
N SER A 211 -28.95 20.94 6.42
CA SER A 211 -27.57 20.48 6.21
C SER A 211 -26.59 21.07 7.22
N GLY A 212 -26.86 22.26 7.78
CA GLY A 212 -26.07 22.90 8.82
C GLY A 212 -26.15 22.16 10.17
N GLU A 213 -27.33 21.67 10.55
CA GLU A 213 -27.57 21.02 11.84
C GLU A 213 -27.55 19.49 11.82
N THR A 214 -27.10 18.86 10.78
CA THR A 214 -27.24 17.46 10.38
C THR A 214 -27.49 16.45 11.51
N ARG A 215 -28.73 16.11 11.74
CA ARG A 215 -29.17 14.89 12.43
C ARG A 215 -29.43 13.80 11.39
N ARG A 216 -29.03 12.57 11.72
CA ARG A 216 -29.07 11.41 10.79
C ARG A 216 -30.44 11.15 10.16
N MET A 217 -31.50 11.33 10.92
CA MET A 217 -32.87 11.08 10.45
C MET A 217 -33.35 12.20 9.52
N ASP A 218 -32.98 13.43 9.80
CA ASP A 218 -33.44 14.58 9.05
C ASP A 218 -32.88 14.56 7.62
N ALA A 219 -31.61 14.13 7.43
CA ALA A 219 -31.02 14.03 6.11
C ALA A 219 -31.70 13.00 5.18
N TYR A 220 -32.18 11.88 5.72
CA TYR A 220 -32.95 10.93 4.92
C TYR A 220 -34.34 11.45 4.58
N SER A 221 -35.03 12.02 5.57
CA SER A 221 -36.36 12.62 5.37
C SER A 221 -36.29 13.80 4.40
N LEU A 222 -35.19 14.57 4.44
CA LEU A 222 -34.94 15.64 3.48
C LEU A 222 -34.74 15.08 2.08
N TRP A 223 -33.91 14.04 1.91
CA TRP A 223 -33.72 13.40 0.61
C TRP A 223 -35.01 12.84 0.03
N ASP A 224 -35.84 12.17 0.85
CA ASP A 224 -37.14 11.65 0.42
C ASP A 224 -38.07 12.78 -0.05
N LEU A 225 -38.05 13.93 0.66
CA LEU A 225 -38.83 15.11 0.26
C LEU A 225 -38.33 15.72 -1.07
N ILE A 226 -37.01 15.92 -1.20
CA ILE A 226 -36.40 16.49 -2.42
C ILE A 226 -36.66 15.58 -3.63
N ARG A 227 -36.59 14.25 -3.44
CA ARG A 227 -36.94 13.27 -4.49
C ARG A 227 -38.40 13.41 -4.91
N GLU A 228 -39.33 13.53 -3.95
CA GLU A 228 -40.76 13.75 -4.24
C GLU A 228 -41.00 15.04 -5.03
N ILE A 229 -40.30 16.13 -4.68
CA ILE A 229 -40.37 17.40 -5.40
C ILE A 229 -39.83 17.23 -6.82
N GLY A 230 -38.66 16.63 -6.98
CA GLY A 230 -38.03 16.43 -8.30
C GLY A 230 -38.84 15.54 -9.24
N GLU A 231 -39.54 14.51 -8.71
CA GLU A 231 -40.44 13.66 -9.48
C GLU A 231 -41.71 14.41 -9.94
N LYS A 232 -42.16 15.42 -9.20
CA LYS A 232 -43.32 16.25 -9.55
C LYS A 232 -42.94 17.41 -10.46
N GLU A 233 -41.89 18.14 -10.11
CA GLU A 233 -41.44 19.35 -10.78
C GLU A 233 -39.93 19.54 -10.65
N SER A 234 -39.16 18.99 -11.56
CA SER A 234 -37.69 19.04 -11.53
C SER A 234 -37.14 20.46 -11.75
N SER A 235 -37.92 21.38 -12.33
CA SER A 235 -37.52 22.76 -12.58
C SER A 235 -37.24 23.58 -11.31
N VAL A 236 -37.76 23.13 -10.17
CA VAL A 236 -37.56 23.77 -8.85
C VAL A 236 -36.23 23.38 -8.22
N LEU A 237 -35.59 22.32 -8.71
CA LEU A 237 -34.29 21.85 -8.21
C LEU A 237 -33.15 22.47 -8.99
N ASN A 238 -31.98 22.49 -8.39
CA ASN A 238 -30.73 22.83 -9.07
C ASN A 238 -29.58 21.96 -8.58
N LEU A 239 -28.44 22.04 -9.25
CA LEU A 239 -27.26 21.24 -8.91
C LEU A 239 -26.68 21.60 -7.53
N GLY A 240 -26.84 22.86 -7.08
CA GLY A 240 -26.42 23.32 -5.75
C GLY A 240 -27.12 22.53 -4.64
N ILE A 241 -28.44 22.38 -4.73
CA ILE A 241 -29.27 21.58 -3.81
C ILE A 241 -28.74 20.14 -3.72
N MET A 242 -28.46 19.50 -4.88
CA MET A 242 -27.94 18.13 -4.93
C MET A 242 -26.57 18.01 -4.30
N ASN A 243 -25.69 18.97 -4.55
CA ASN A 243 -24.34 19.00 -3.98
C ASN A 243 -24.36 19.14 -2.45
N GLU A 244 -25.24 19.99 -1.90
CA GLU A 244 -25.41 20.13 -0.44
C GLU A 244 -25.96 18.85 0.21
N LEU A 245 -26.89 18.16 -0.44
CA LEU A 245 -27.40 16.85 0.01
C LEU A 245 -26.30 15.80 0.03
N ILE A 246 -25.50 15.67 -1.04
CA ILE A 246 -24.37 14.75 -1.11
C ILE A 246 -23.37 15.07 0.00
N ALA A 247 -23.05 16.36 0.22
CA ALA A 247 -22.13 16.79 1.27
C ALA A 247 -22.66 16.43 2.66
N ALA A 248 -23.93 16.70 2.94
CA ALA A 248 -24.58 16.37 4.22
C ALA A 248 -24.56 14.86 4.49
N LEU A 249 -24.95 14.05 3.50
CA LEU A 249 -24.94 12.59 3.60
C LEU A 249 -23.50 12.04 3.73
N GLY A 250 -22.53 12.67 3.08
CA GLY A 250 -21.09 12.37 3.20
C GLY A 250 -20.56 12.67 4.60
N LYS A 251 -20.94 13.82 5.22
CA LYS A 251 -20.61 14.15 6.62
C LYS A 251 -21.18 13.12 7.60
N LEU A 252 -22.40 12.64 7.34
CA LEU A 252 -23.08 11.60 8.13
C LEU A 252 -22.58 10.17 7.87
N ASN A 253 -21.55 9.99 7.03
CA ASN A 253 -21.05 8.67 6.62
C ASN A 253 -22.14 7.75 6.02
N LYS A 254 -22.95 8.28 5.09
CA LYS A 254 -24.04 7.59 4.38
C LYS A 254 -23.76 7.48 2.87
N PRO A 255 -22.71 6.73 2.46
CA PRO A 255 -22.27 6.67 1.05
C PRO A 255 -23.35 6.14 0.09
N LYS A 256 -24.19 5.19 0.53
CA LYS A 256 -25.27 4.66 -0.31
C LYS A 256 -26.30 5.73 -0.68
N ALA A 257 -26.71 6.54 0.30
CA ALA A 257 -27.67 7.62 0.05
C ALA A 257 -27.03 8.74 -0.77
N ALA A 258 -25.74 9.09 -0.51
CA ALA A 258 -25.02 10.05 -1.34
C ALA A 258 -24.91 9.59 -2.80
N PHE A 259 -24.68 8.31 -3.04
CA PHE A 259 -24.65 7.74 -4.39
C PHE A 259 -26.05 7.71 -5.03
N ASP A 260 -27.11 7.48 -4.25
CA ASP A 260 -28.49 7.52 -4.73
C ASP A 260 -28.84 8.94 -5.22
N VAL A 261 -28.49 9.97 -4.45
CA VAL A 261 -28.62 11.39 -4.88
C VAL A 261 -27.86 11.62 -6.20
N PHE A 262 -26.59 11.20 -6.26
CA PHE A 262 -25.77 11.33 -7.47
C PHE A 262 -26.41 10.68 -8.69
N SER A 263 -26.98 9.48 -8.53
CA SER A 263 -27.61 8.75 -9.62
C SER A 263 -28.86 9.44 -10.16
N LYS A 264 -29.58 10.19 -9.32
CA LYS A 264 -30.80 10.92 -9.69
C LYS A 264 -30.55 12.27 -10.38
N ILE A 265 -29.31 12.81 -10.30
CA ILE A 265 -28.97 14.10 -10.91
C ILE A 265 -29.29 14.12 -12.41
N GLU A 266 -28.88 13.07 -13.14
CA GLU A 266 -29.13 12.96 -14.58
C GLU A 266 -30.62 12.74 -14.89
N GLU A 267 -31.35 12.02 -14.03
CA GLU A 267 -32.79 11.79 -14.17
C GLU A 267 -33.59 13.09 -13.98
N PHE A 268 -33.12 14.01 -13.14
CA PHE A 268 -33.73 15.34 -12.96
C PHE A 268 -33.28 16.34 -14.03
N GLY A 269 -32.49 15.91 -15.01
CA GLY A 269 -32.08 16.74 -16.15
C GLY A 269 -30.84 17.58 -15.93
N PHE A 270 -30.07 17.34 -14.86
CA PHE A 270 -28.82 18.07 -14.57
C PHE A 270 -27.60 17.26 -15.00
N SER A 271 -26.51 17.99 -15.29
CA SER A 271 -25.21 17.37 -15.54
C SER A 271 -24.31 17.56 -14.33
N PRO A 272 -23.73 16.49 -13.75
CA PRO A 272 -22.81 16.59 -12.64
C PRO A 272 -21.60 17.46 -12.98
N ASP A 273 -21.23 18.37 -12.07
CA ASP A 273 -20.03 19.20 -12.17
C ASP A 273 -18.84 18.60 -11.41
N GLY A 274 -17.69 19.30 -11.43
CA GLY A 274 -16.49 18.86 -10.71
C GLY A 274 -16.69 18.75 -9.20
N LYS A 275 -17.51 19.62 -8.60
CA LYS A 275 -17.86 19.61 -7.17
C LYS A 275 -18.71 18.36 -6.84
N THR A 276 -19.69 18.06 -7.68
CA THR A 276 -20.54 16.86 -7.55
C THR A 276 -19.71 15.57 -7.54
N TYR A 277 -18.81 15.42 -8.50
CA TYR A 277 -17.91 14.27 -8.56
C TYR A 277 -17.01 14.16 -7.32
N TYR A 278 -16.43 15.29 -6.90
CA TYR A 278 -15.56 15.33 -5.71
C TYR A 278 -16.29 14.89 -4.44
N LEU A 279 -17.45 15.47 -4.15
CA LEU A 279 -18.24 15.16 -2.96
C LEU A 279 -18.69 13.69 -2.93
N THR A 280 -19.12 13.19 -4.08
CA THR A 280 -19.56 11.78 -4.21
C THR A 280 -18.39 10.82 -3.99
N LEU A 281 -17.24 11.05 -4.64
CA LEU A 281 -16.04 10.23 -4.45
C LEU A 281 -15.53 10.27 -3.01
N GLU A 282 -15.55 11.45 -2.37
CA GLU A 282 -15.19 11.58 -0.96
C GLU A 282 -16.11 10.77 -0.04
N ALA A 283 -17.42 10.84 -0.26
CA ALA A 283 -18.40 10.09 0.54
C ALA A 283 -18.24 8.57 0.37
N LEU A 284 -17.99 8.09 -0.85
CA LEU A 284 -17.82 6.67 -1.17
C LEU A 284 -16.51 6.11 -0.59
N CYS A 285 -15.39 6.80 -0.78
CA CYS A 285 -14.07 6.36 -0.33
C CYS A 285 -13.94 6.36 1.20
N LYS A 286 -14.65 7.24 1.94
CA LYS A 286 -14.67 7.23 3.41
C LYS A 286 -15.14 5.91 4.03
N ARG A 287 -15.87 5.09 3.28
CA ARG A 287 -16.43 3.80 3.71
C ARG A 287 -16.02 2.64 2.82
N SER A 288 -14.99 2.83 1.99
CA SER A 288 -14.45 1.81 1.08
C SER A 288 -15.50 1.18 0.14
N PHE A 289 -16.41 2.01 -0.40
CA PHE A 289 -17.29 1.61 -1.49
C PHE A 289 -16.55 1.75 -2.83
N THR A 290 -15.49 0.95 -2.98
CA THR A 290 -14.49 1.08 -4.04
C THR A 290 -15.05 0.89 -5.44
N GLU A 291 -15.95 -0.06 -5.66
CA GLU A 291 -16.56 -0.33 -6.97
C GLU A 291 -17.39 0.85 -7.46
N TRP A 292 -18.20 1.43 -6.57
CA TRP A 292 -19.00 2.61 -6.91
C TRP A 292 -18.13 3.83 -7.12
N ALA A 293 -17.09 4.00 -6.30
CA ALA A 293 -16.13 5.08 -6.50
C ALA A 293 -15.41 4.97 -7.85
N CYS A 294 -15.02 3.76 -8.29
CA CYS A 294 -14.46 3.54 -9.62
C CYS A 294 -15.46 3.90 -10.73
N SER A 295 -16.72 3.48 -10.64
CA SER A 295 -17.74 3.82 -11.62
C SER A 295 -17.99 5.34 -11.74
N VAL A 296 -18.01 6.05 -10.59
CA VAL A 296 -18.13 7.52 -10.58
C VAL A 296 -16.89 8.18 -11.20
N CYS A 297 -15.69 7.66 -10.87
CA CYS A 297 -14.43 8.13 -11.43
C CYS A 297 -14.35 7.90 -12.95
N GLU A 298 -14.77 6.75 -13.45
CA GLU A 298 -14.84 6.44 -14.88
C GLU A 298 -15.80 7.40 -15.61
N LYS A 299 -16.97 7.67 -15.06
CA LYS A 299 -17.90 8.68 -15.61
C LYS A 299 -17.26 10.06 -15.66
N MET A 300 -16.60 10.49 -14.56
CA MET A 300 -15.90 11.77 -14.48
C MET A 300 -14.83 11.91 -15.57
N ILE A 301 -14.04 10.85 -15.78
CA ILE A 301 -12.98 10.82 -16.80
C ILE A 301 -13.56 10.81 -18.19
N ALA A 302 -14.62 10.01 -18.46
CA ALA A 302 -15.27 9.90 -19.76
C ALA A 302 -15.87 11.23 -20.23
N VAL A 303 -16.49 11.98 -19.31
CA VAL A 303 -17.00 13.33 -19.58
C VAL A 303 -15.87 14.37 -19.63
N GLY A 304 -14.72 14.04 -19.06
CA GLY A 304 -13.55 14.94 -19.00
C GLY A 304 -13.74 16.09 -18.02
N ILE A 305 -14.53 15.95 -16.96
CA ILE A 305 -14.76 16.97 -15.94
C ILE A 305 -13.82 16.72 -14.76
N LEU A 306 -13.25 17.79 -14.20
CA LEU A 306 -12.45 17.77 -12.98
C LEU A 306 -12.92 18.88 -12.03
N PRO A 307 -12.69 18.72 -10.71
CA PRO A 307 -12.85 19.81 -9.76
C PRO A 307 -12.07 21.05 -10.18
N GLU A 308 -12.53 22.21 -9.75
CA GLU A 308 -11.86 23.47 -10.06
C GLU A 308 -10.53 23.60 -9.34
N SER A 309 -10.49 23.15 -8.10
CA SER A 309 -9.31 23.22 -7.25
C SER A 309 -8.33 22.05 -7.53
N SER A 310 -7.09 22.37 -7.84
CA SER A 310 -6.00 21.37 -7.90
C SER A 310 -5.85 20.56 -6.60
N ARG A 311 -6.22 21.14 -5.46
CA ARG A 311 -6.22 20.46 -4.16
C ARG A 311 -7.26 19.34 -4.09
N GLU A 312 -8.46 19.58 -4.62
CA GLU A 312 -9.52 18.57 -4.67
C GLU A 312 -9.16 17.42 -5.62
N VAL A 313 -8.57 17.73 -6.77
CA VAL A 313 -7.99 16.72 -7.68
C VAL A 313 -6.96 15.87 -6.94
N GLY A 314 -6.06 16.48 -6.18
CA GLY A 314 -5.08 15.78 -5.36
C GLY A 314 -5.71 14.92 -4.25
N ASN A 315 -6.83 15.37 -3.67
CA ASN A 315 -7.58 14.59 -2.69
C ASN A 315 -8.21 13.36 -3.32
N ILE A 316 -8.84 13.46 -4.51
CA ILE A 316 -9.38 12.31 -5.26
C ILE A 316 -8.28 11.27 -5.51
N ILE A 317 -7.13 11.70 -6.03
CA ILE A 317 -5.98 10.81 -6.27
C ILE A 317 -5.56 10.11 -4.97
N THR A 318 -5.47 10.86 -3.87
CA THR A 318 -5.06 10.29 -2.58
C THR A 318 -6.09 9.30 -2.03
N LEU A 319 -7.39 9.56 -2.20
CA LEU A 319 -8.47 8.67 -1.79
C LEU A 319 -8.43 7.36 -2.59
N LEU A 320 -8.35 7.44 -3.92
CA LEU A 320 -8.24 6.26 -4.79
C LEU A 320 -6.98 5.43 -4.47
N CYS A 321 -5.84 6.08 -4.20
CA CYS A 321 -4.62 5.39 -3.79
C CYS A 321 -4.75 4.65 -2.45
N LYS A 322 -5.52 5.19 -1.49
CA LYS A 322 -5.81 4.52 -0.20
C LYS A 322 -6.66 3.28 -0.39
N GLU A 323 -7.61 3.33 -1.32
CA GLU A 323 -8.46 2.20 -1.69
C GLU A 323 -7.75 1.18 -2.61
N GLY A 324 -6.46 1.36 -2.89
CA GLY A 324 -5.69 0.46 -3.76
C GLY A 324 -5.96 0.62 -5.25
N LYS A 325 -6.69 1.66 -5.66
CA LYS A 325 -7.09 1.95 -7.04
C LYS A 325 -6.10 2.92 -7.70
N ALA A 326 -4.86 2.44 -7.87
CA ALA A 326 -3.76 3.27 -8.36
C ALA A 326 -3.86 3.57 -9.87
N ILE A 327 -4.46 2.69 -10.67
CA ILE A 327 -4.65 2.88 -12.11
C ILE A 327 -5.69 3.96 -12.37
N GLU A 328 -6.81 3.91 -11.66
CA GLU A 328 -7.86 4.92 -11.74
C GLU A 328 -7.34 6.29 -11.26
N ALA A 329 -6.54 6.31 -10.19
CA ALA A 329 -5.87 7.52 -9.72
C ALA A 329 -4.89 8.08 -10.76
N GLN A 330 -4.19 7.23 -11.50
CA GLN A 330 -3.28 7.63 -12.58
C GLN A 330 -4.07 8.20 -13.77
N SER A 331 -5.24 7.65 -14.09
CA SER A 331 -6.12 8.20 -15.12
C SER A 331 -6.63 9.60 -14.78
N VAL A 332 -6.99 9.84 -13.50
CA VAL A 332 -7.33 11.19 -13.01
C VAL A 332 -6.14 12.15 -13.12
N TYR A 333 -4.94 11.68 -12.77
CA TYR A 333 -3.71 12.47 -12.92
C TYR A 333 -3.44 12.85 -14.37
N MET A 334 -3.60 11.91 -15.31
CA MET A 334 -3.41 12.17 -16.75
C MET A 334 -4.43 13.18 -17.28
N LEU A 335 -5.71 13.07 -16.87
CA LEU A 335 -6.73 14.05 -17.21
C LEU A 335 -6.40 15.44 -16.61
N ALA A 336 -5.90 15.49 -15.38
CA ALA A 336 -5.47 16.74 -14.75
C ALA A 336 -4.30 17.39 -15.50
N LYS A 337 -3.35 16.58 -15.95
CA LYS A 337 -2.22 17.03 -16.77
C LYS A 337 -2.66 17.61 -18.11
N THR A 338 -3.62 16.97 -18.82
CA THR A 338 -4.15 17.49 -20.10
C THR A 338 -4.90 18.81 -19.95
N LYS A 339 -5.44 19.08 -18.75
CA LYS A 339 -6.17 20.33 -18.41
C LYS A 339 -5.33 21.35 -17.66
N ASP A 340 -4.03 21.13 -17.54
CA ASP A 340 -3.08 21.99 -16.82
C ASP A 340 -3.46 22.23 -15.34
N LYS A 341 -4.21 21.29 -14.75
CA LYS A 341 -4.63 21.30 -13.33
C LYS A 341 -3.79 20.34 -12.49
N TYR A 342 -2.49 20.60 -12.39
CA TYR A 342 -1.57 19.72 -11.67
C TYR A 342 -1.95 19.58 -10.18
N PRO A 343 -2.10 18.33 -9.69
CA PRO A 343 -2.36 18.10 -8.27
C PRO A 343 -1.15 18.47 -7.41
N PRO A 344 -1.34 18.77 -6.11
CA PRO A 344 -0.25 19.04 -5.19
C PRO A 344 0.78 17.91 -5.17
N ARG A 345 2.06 18.26 -5.03
CA ARG A 345 3.19 17.31 -4.97
C ARG A 345 2.95 16.11 -4.06
N LYS A 346 2.35 16.33 -2.87
CA LYS A 346 2.06 15.26 -1.91
C LYS A 346 1.18 14.17 -2.52
N SER A 347 0.19 14.53 -3.32
CA SER A 347 -0.71 13.59 -3.99
C SER A 347 -0.01 12.85 -5.12
N THR A 348 0.83 13.55 -5.91
CA THR A 348 1.66 12.94 -6.97
C THR A 348 2.63 11.92 -6.39
N VAL A 349 3.32 12.23 -5.30
CA VAL A 349 4.21 11.29 -4.60
C VAL A 349 3.44 10.10 -4.05
N THR A 350 2.24 10.31 -3.50
CA THR A 350 1.38 9.22 -3.01
C THR A 350 0.97 8.29 -4.16
N LEU A 351 0.66 8.84 -5.32
CA LEU A 351 0.32 8.07 -6.51
C LEU A 351 1.50 7.24 -7.01
N ILE A 352 2.69 7.85 -7.18
CA ILE A 352 3.90 7.13 -7.58
C ILE A 352 4.17 5.96 -6.61
N ASN A 353 4.09 6.20 -5.30
CA ASN A 353 4.31 5.16 -4.29
C ASN A 353 3.24 4.06 -4.37
N SER A 354 1.99 4.40 -4.68
CA SER A 354 0.91 3.43 -4.84
C SER A 354 1.10 2.56 -6.08
N LEU A 355 1.50 3.16 -7.20
CA LEU A 355 1.84 2.45 -8.45
C LEU A 355 3.03 1.51 -8.27
N CYS A 356 4.01 1.88 -7.43
CA CYS A 356 5.17 1.03 -7.13
C CYS A 356 4.83 -0.24 -6.31
N LYS A 357 3.64 -0.37 -5.74
CA LYS A 357 3.24 -1.56 -4.97
C LYS A 357 2.96 -2.78 -5.86
N ASN A 358 2.47 -2.56 -7.07
CA ASN A 358 2.19 -3.62 -8.04
C ASN A 358 3.24 -3.59 -9.15
N ASP A 359 3.76 -4.77 -9.52
CA ASP A 359 4.82 -4.93 -10.52
C ASP A 359 4.41 -4.44 -11.91
N GLU A 360 3.14 -4.63 -12.28
CA GLU A 360 2.60 -4.23 -13.59
C GLU A 360 2.53 -2.70 -13.76
N THR A 361 2.38 -1.95 -12.66
CA THR A 361 2.23 -0.49 -12.70
C THR A 361 3.52 0.28 -12.45
N VAL A 362 4.65 -0.40 -12.17
CA VAL A 362 5.96 0.23 -12.01
C VAL A 362 6.38 1.09 -13.22
N PRO A 363 6.15 0.67 -14.49
CA PRO A 363 6.48 1.51 -15.64
C PRO A 363 5.72 2.83 -15.67
N LEU A 364 4.46 2.85 -15.23
CA LEU A 364 3.67 4.09 -15.11
C LEU A 364 4.26 5.02 -14.05
N ALA A 365 4.67 4.46 -12.90
CA ALA A 365 5.35 5.23 -11.87
C ALA A 365 6.68 5.82 -12.37
N GLN A 366 7.46 5.05 -13.14
CA GLN A 366 8.71 5.53 -13.77
C GLN A 366 8.46 6.70 -14.71
N GLN A 367 7.43 6.61 -15.55
CA GLN A 367 7.05 7.67 -16.47
C GLN A 367 6.69 8.97 -15.73
N MET A 368 5.95 8.85 -14.62
CA MET A 368 5.55 10.01 -13.81
C MET A 368 6.72 10.72 -13.11
N LEU A 369 7.86 10.05 -12.90
CA LEU A 369 9.05 10.73 -12.36
C LEU A 369 9.57 11.84 -13.29
N GLY A 370 9.32 11.75 -14.61
CA GLY A 370 9.64 12.78 -15.58
C GLY A 370 8.90 14.09 -15.35
N ASP A 371 7.74 14.04 -14.73
CA ASP A 371 6.91 15.22 -14.43
C ASP A 371 7.40 15.99 -13.19
N LEU A 372 8.26 15.36 -12.36
CA LEU A 372 8.88 16.03 -11.23
C LEU A 372 10.05 16.91 -11.71
N THR A 373 9.88 18.22 -11.64
CA THR A 373 10.88 19.19 -12.09
C THR A 373 11.32 20.12 -10.96
N GLY A 374 12.40 20.85 -11.15
CA GLY A 374 12.86 21.87 -10.23
C GLY A 374 13.02 21.40 -8.79
N GLU A 375 12.33 22.07 -7.87
CA GLU A 375 12.39 21.77 -6.44
C GLU A 375 11.68 20.45 -6.09
N ASP A 376 10.58 20.13 -6.78
CA ASP A 376 9.85 18.87 -6.57
C ASP A 376 10.72 17.66 -6.87
N ARG A 377 11.56 17.75 -7.88
CA ARG A 377 12.54 16.72 -8.18
C ARG A 377 13.63 16.63 -7.10
N ARG A 378 14.21 17.77 -6.69
CA ARG A 378 15.28 17.80 -5.67
C ARG A 378 14.86 17.14 -4.36
N GLN A 379 13.62 17.37 -3.95
CA GLN A 379 13.06 16.77 -2.73
C GLN A 379 12.48 15.37 -2.95
N GLY A 380 12.48 14.85 -4.18
CA GLY A 380 11.85 13.61 -4.61
C GLY A 380 12.61 12.32 -4.26
N ILE A 381 13.45 12.28 -3.23
CA ILE A 381 14.27 11.10 -2.88
C ILE A 381 13.40 9.84 -2.73
N LYS A 382 12.26 9.95 -2.05
CA LYS A 382 11.38 8.80 -1.78
C LYS A 382 10.75 8.22 -3.06
N PRO A 383 10.06 8.99 -3.93
CA PRO A 383 9.46 8.43 -5.15
C PRO A 383 10.51 7.80 -6.08
N PHE A 384 11.70 8.42 -6.24
CA PHE A 384 12.77 7.81 -7.02
C PHE A 384 13.25 6.49 -6.42
N SER A 385 13.44 6.43 -5.10
CA SER A 385 13.84 5.21 -4.38
C SER A 385 12.79 4.10 -4.51
N ASP A 386 11.51 4.44 -4.44
CA ASP A 386 10.41 3.47 -4.55
C ASP A 386 10.30 2.92 -5.98
N VAL A 387 10.47 3.75 -7.01
CA VAL A 387 10.51 3.29 -8.42
C VAL A 387 11.73 2.40 -8.67
N ILE A 388 12.93 2.77 -8.21
CA ILE A 388 14.12 1.92 -8.33
C ILE A 388 13.89 0.56 -7.66
N ARG A 389 13.29 0.55 -6.46
CA ARG A 389 12.95 -0.69 -5.75
C ARG A 389 11.94 -1.52 -6.54
N GLY A 390 10.93 -0.90 -7.15
CA GLY A 390 9.98 -1.53 -8.06
C GLY A 390 10.67 -2.16 -9.26
N LEU A 391 11.52 -1.42 -9.97
CA LEU A 391 12.30 -1.90 -11.12
C LEU A 391 13.22 -3.06 -10.74
N CYS A 392 13.86 -3.01 -9.56
CA CYS A 392 14.66 -4.11 -9.05
C CYS A 392 13.82 -5.37 -8.76
N ARG A 393 12.60 -5.22 -8.26
CA ARG A 393 11.67 -6.32 -7.99
C ARG A 393 11.18 -6.97 -9.28
N THR A 394 10.88 -6.19 -10.31
CA THR A 394 10.52 -6.67 -11.67
C THR A 394 11.71 -7.17 -12.48
N LYS A 395 12.89 -7.27 -11.88
CA LYS A 395 14.15 -7.69 -12.51
C LYS A 395 14.62 -6.79 -13.66
N ASN A 396 14.13 -5.58 -13.75
CA ASN A 396 14.57 -4.58 -14.71
C ASN A 396 15.81 -3.82 -14.19
N VAL A 397 16.94 -4.53 -14.11
CA VAL A 397 18.20 -4.01 -13.56
C VAL A 397 18.74 -2.87 -14.41
N ARG A 398 18.57 -2.95 -15.73
CA ARG A 398 19.05 -1.93 -16.66
C ARG A 398 18.43 -0.55 -16.37
N ASP A 399 17.10 -0.50 -16.27
CA ASP A 399 16.41 0.79 -16.06
C ASP A 399 16.62 1.28 -14.63
N SER A 400 16.76 0.38 -13.63
CA SER A 400 17.08 0.77 -12.26
C SER A 400 18.46 1.45 -12.16
N LYS A 401 19.47 0.94 -12.90
CA LYS A 401 20.80 1.58 -13.00
C LYS A 401 20.74 2.92 -13.76
N ALA A 402 20.00 2.98 -14.87
CA ALA A 402 19.81 4.22 -15.61
C ALA A 402 19.17 5.32 -14.74
N LEU A 403 18.16 4.95 -13.96
CA LEU A 403 17.49 5.87 -13.04
C LEU A 403 18.40 6.31 -11.87
N LEU A 404 19.26 5.41 -11.36
CA LEU A 404 20.30 5.77 -10.38
C LEU A 404 21.29 6.81 -10.95
N LEU A 405 21.78 6.59 -12.17
CA LEU A 405 22.69 7.53 -12.83
C LEU A 405 22.02 8.89 -13.09
N ASP A 406 20.75 8.87 -13.42
CA ASP A 406 19.93 10.08 -13.53
C ASP A 406 19.77 10.82 -12.20
N MET A 407 19.56 10.11 -11.08
CA MET A 407 19.58 10.71 -9.75
C MET A 407 20.95 11.33 -9.42
N ILE A 408 22.04 10.65 -9.78
CA ILE A 408 23.40 11.12 -9.52
C ILE A 408 23.70 12.41 -10.29
N SER A 409 23.26 12.52 -11.56
CA SER A 409 23.56 13.63 -12.44
C SER A 409 22.66 14.85 -12.23
N ARG A 410 21.37 14.62 -12.01
CA ARG A 410 20.35 15.68 -11.96
C ARG A 410 19.66 15.81 -10.59
N GLY A 411 20.00 14.93 -9.63
CA GLY A 411 19.33 14.83 -8.33
C GLY A 411 17.99 14.09 -8.40
N PRO A 412 17.40 13.77 -7.25
CA PRO A 412 17.92 13.96 -5.89
C PRO A 412 19.09 13.02 -5.59
N PRO A 413 19.96 13.33 -4.58
CA PRO A 413 21.11 12.49 -4.25
C PRO A 413 20.64 11.12 -3.72
N PRO A 414 21.12 10.00 -4.30
CA PRO A 414 20.76 8.67 -3.84
C PRO A 414 21.45 8.35 -2.51
N GLY A 415 20.70 7.71 -1.60
CA GLY A 415 21.24 7.18 -0.34
C GLY A 415 21.56 5.69 -0.40
N ASN A 416 22.09 5.12 0.70
CA ASN A 416 22.49 3.72 0.81
C ASN A 416 21.37 2.74 0.39
N ALA A 417 20.11 3.02 0.75
CA ALA A 417 18.99 2.14 0.43
C ALA A 417 18.77 1.95 -1.08
N VAL A 418 19.04 2.99 -1.89
CA VAL A 418 18.92 2.92 -3.35
C VAL A 418 20.00 2.01 -3.91
N PHE A 419 21.27 2.22 -3.52
CA PHE A 419 22.38 1.37 -3.93
C PHE A 419 22.19 -0.08 -3.52
N ASN A 420 21.78 -0.33 -2.27
CA ASN A 420 21.52 -1.68 -1.76
C ASN A 420 20.44 -2.42 -2.56
N SER A 421 19.41 -1.70 -3.01
CA SER A 421 18.36 -2.29 -3.85
C SER A 421 18.92 -2.77 -5.20
N ILE A 422 19.77 -1.97 -5.82
CA ILE A 422 20.39 -2.29 -7.12
C ILE A 422 21.44 -3.39 -6.96
N ILE A 423 22.30 -3.33 -5.92
CA ILE A 423 23.29 -4.38 -5.60
C ILE A 423 22.58 -5.73 -5.43
N ASN A 424 21.46 -5.74 -4.70
CA ASN A 424 20.67 -6.96 -4.52
C ASN A 424 20.06 -7.47 -5.83
N ALA A 425 19.57 -6.58 -6.68
CA ALA A 425 19.01 -6.94 -7.98
C ALA A 425 20.09 -7.49 -8.93
N CYS A 426 21.25 -6.83 -9.03
CA CYS A 426 22.41 -7.33 -9.81
C CYS A 426 22.87 -8.70 -9.30
N SER A 427 23.00 -8.86 -7.98
CA SER A 427 23.41 -10.14 -7.36
C SER A 427 22.42 -11.28 -7.64
N LYS A 428 21.10 -10.99 -7.62
CA LYS A 428 20.06 -11.97 -7.97
C LYS A 428 20.00 -12.30 -9.46
N ALA A 429 20.37 -11.35 -10.31
CA ALA A 429 20.48 -11.54 -11.76
C ALA A 429 21.75 -12.29 -12.16
N GLY A 430 22.71 -12.47 -11.25
CA GLY A 430 24.02 -13.05 -11.55
C GLY A 430 25.03 -12.04 -12.11
N GLU A 431 24.69 -10.75 -12.19
CA GLU A 431 25.54 -9.66 -12.65
C GLU A 431 26.49 -9.19 -11.52
N LEU A 432 27.37 -10.09 -11.06
CA LEU A 432 28.16 -9.89 -9.85
C LEU A 432 29.23 -8.80 -9.99
N ASN A 433 29.79 -8.65 -11.18
CA ASN A 433 30.73 -7.56 -11.48
C ASN A 433 30.05 -6.21 -11.38
N GLU A 434 28.84 -6.08 -11.91
CA GLU A 434 28.03 -4.87 -11.80
C GLU A 434 27.68 -4.54 -10.34
N ALA A 435 27.38 -5.58 -9.54
CA ALA A 435 27.14 -5.37 -8.11
C ALA A 435 28.39 -4.82 -7.38
N ARG A 436 29.59 -5.28 -7.74
CA ARG A 436 30.86 -4.71 -7.22
C ARG A 436 31.11 -3.27 -7.69
N GLU A 437 30.80 -2.97 -8.95
CA GLU A 437 30.89 -1.60 -9.47
C GLU A 437 29.94 -0.65 -8.73
N MET A 438 28.75 -1.10 -8.34
CA MET A 438 27.83 -0.29 -7.52
C MET A 438 28.42 0.04 -6.14
N ILE A 439 29.18 -0.89 -5.50
CA ILE A 439 29.90 -0.58 -4.26
C ILE A 439 30.97 0.50 -4.50
N LYS A 440 31.76 0.37 -5.56
CA LYS A 440 32.78 1.38 -5.89
C LYS A 440 32.17 2.75 -6.17
N LEU A 441 31.07 2.77 -6.93
CA LEU A 441 30.32 4.00 -7.23
C LEU A 441 29.78 4.64 -5.93
N MET A 442 29.22 3.84 -5.03
CA MET A 442 28.74 4.29 -3.73
C MET A 442 29.88 4.94 -2.91
N GLU A 443 31.04 4.31 -2.85
CA GLU A 443 32.24 4.84 -2.16
C GLU A 443 32.79 6.12 -2.79
N SER A 444 32.84 6.20 -4.12
CA SER A 444 33.27 7.40 -4.85
C SER A 444 32.36 8.61 -4.57
N ARG A 445 31.14 8.36 -4.10
CA ARG A 445 30.17 9.40 -3.69
C ARG A 445 30.25 9.72 -2.19
N GLY A 446 31.23 9.16 -1.47
CA GLY A 446 31.40 9.36 -0.04
C GLY A 446 30.41 8.58 0.85
N LEU A 447 29.62 7.68 0.25
CA LEU A 447 28.73 6.79 0.99
C LEU A 447 29.53 5.58 1.50
N LYS A 448 29.18 5.08 2.67
CA LYS A 448 29.81 3.89 3.25
C LYS A 448 28.92 2.68 2.99
N PRO A 449 29.38 1.68 2.21
CA PRO A 449 28.66 0.42 2.06
C PRO A 449 28.45 -0.24 3.43
N ASP A 450 27.24 -0.73 3.65
CA ASP A 450 26.89 -1.45 4.87
C ASP A 450 27.18 -2.96 4.75
N LEU A 451 27.08 -3.67 5.85
CA LEU A 451 27.29 -5.13 5.88
C LEU A 451 26.27 -5.89 5.01
N TYR A 452 25.08 -5.31 4.81
CA TYR A 452 24.07 -5.91 3.94
C TYR A 452 24.56 -5.98 2.49
N ALA A 453 25.11 -4.89 1.95
CA ALA A 453 25.65 -4.83 0.59
C ALA A 453 26.71 -5.92 0.36
N TYR A 454 27.68 -6.06 1.29
CA TYR A 454 28.70 -7.13 1.20
C TYR A 454 28.10 -8.52 1.30
N THR A 455 27.17 -8.75 2.24
CA THR A 455 26.54 -10.06 2.42
C THR A 455 25.76 -10.49 1.19
N VAL A 456 25.08 -9.57 0.53
CA VAL A 456 24.33 -9.84 -0.72
C VAL A 456 25.25 -10.25 -1.85
N ILE A 457 26.39 -9.58 -2.02
CA ILE A 457 27.38 -9.92 -3.06
C ILE A 457 28.03 -11.27 -2.77
N ILE A 458 28.45 -11.52 -1.51
CA ILE A 458 28.95 -12.82 -1.06
C ILE A 458 27.94 -13.92 -1.37
N SER A 459 26.66 -13.69 -1.08
CA SER A 459 25.59 -14.65 -1.40
C SER A 459 25.47 -14.92 -2.89
N GLY A 460 25.64 -13.90 -3.72
CA GLY A 460 25.65 -14.03 -5.18
C GLY A 460 26.80 -14.91 -5.66
N TYR A 461 28.04 -14.59 -5.27
CA TYR A 461 29.23 -15.38 -5.62
C TYR A 461 29.13 -16.84 -5.12
N THR A 462 28.68 -17.03 -3.88
CA THR A 462 28.45 -18.37 -3.30
C THR A 462 27.43 -19.19 -4.10
N LYS A 463 26.35 -18.57 -4.57
CA LYS A 463 25.34 -19.24 -5.40
C LYS A 463 25.88 -19.60 -6.78
N ALA A 464 26.75 -18.77 -7.32
CA ALA A 464 27.43 -19.02 -8.59
C ALA A 464 28.58 -20.05 -8.48
N GLY A 465 28.92 -20.51 -7.27
CA GLY A 465 30.07 -21.41 -7.03
C GLY A 465 31.43 -20.71 -7.03
N LEU A 466 31.47 -19.41 -7.13
CA LEU A 466 32.68 -18.58 -7.17
C LEU A 466 33.14 -18.25 -5.74
N MET A 467 33.68 -19.27 -5.05
CA MET A 467 33.97 -19.16 -3.61
C MET A 467 35.21 -18.32 -3.31
N ASP A 468 36.18 -18.28 -4.22
CA ASP A 468 37.40 -17.48 -4.04
C ASP A 468 37.06 -15.99 -4.08
N GLU A 469 36.24 -15.56 -5.04
CA GLU A 469 35.74 -14.20 -5.13
C GLU A 469 34.83 -13.83 -3.94
N ALA A 470 34.02 -14.78 -3.45
CA ALA A 470 33.22 -14.58 -2.23
C ALA A 470 34.12 -14.33 -1.01
N CYS A 471 35.26 -15.03 -0.91
CA CYS A 471 36.24 -14.84 0.15
C CYS A 471 37.02 -13.51 0.02
N GLU A 472 37.31 -13.06 -1.20
CA GLU A 472 37.87 -11.72 -1.43
C GLU A 472 36.95 -10.63 -0.89
N VAL A 473 35.64 -10.72 -1.23
CA VAL A 473 34.63 -9.76 -0.73
C VAL A 473 34.48 -9.83 0.78
N LEU A 474 34.59 -11.05 1.38
CA LEU A 474 34.63 -11.21 2.84
C LEU A 474 35.84 -10.49 3.45
N ALA A 475 37.03 -10.65 2.84
CA ALA A 475 38.25 -9.99 3.32
C ALA A 475 38.15 -8.47 3.21
N GLU A 476 37.50 -7.95 2.18
CA GLU A 476 37.20 -6.52 2.03
C GLU A 476 36.23 -6.04 3.11
N ALA A 477 35.14 -6.77 3.35
CA ALA A 477 34.18 -6.45 4.41
C ALA A 477 34.84 -6.40 5.80
N LYS A 478 35.73 -7.34 6.10
CA LYS A 478 36.51 -7.37 7.37
C LYS A 478 37.40 -6.15 7.54
N ARG A 479 37.98 -5.62 6.46
CA ARG A 479 38.82 -4.41 6.54
C ARG A 479 38.02 -3.16 6.84
N LYS A 480 36.77 -3.11 6.37
CA LYS A 480 35.89 -1.93 6.47
C LYS A 480 34.99 -1.95 7.71
N HIS A 481 34.66 -3.13 8.22
CA HIS A 481 33.76 -3.29 9.35
C HIS A 481 34.41 -4.09 10.49
N LYS A 482 34.32 -3.53 11.70
CA LYS A 482 34.90 -4.16 12.91
C LYS A 482 34.25 -5.49 13.30
N LYS A 483 32.97 -5.64 12.99
CA LYS A 483 32.20 -6.88 13.26
C LYS A 483 31.37 -7.22 12.03
N LEU A 484 31.38 -8.51 11.65
CA LEU A 484 30.52 -9.03 10.60
C LEU A 484 29.25 -9.64 11.21
N THR A 485 28.25 -9.85 10.37
CA THR A 485 27.02 -10.50 10.80
C THR A 485 27.16 -12.02 10.73
N PRO A 486 26.48 -12.79 11.59
CA PRO A 486 26.41 -14.26 11.46
C PRO A 486 25.96 -14.71 10.07
N VAL A 487 25.04 -13.95 9.45
CA VAL A 487 24.50 -14.28 8.12
C VAL A 487 25.58 -14.34 7.03
N THR A 488 26.59 -13.48 7.11
CA THR A 488 27.71 -13.44 6.15
C THR A 488 28.50 -14.75 6.20
N TYR A 489 28.88 -15.20 7.40
CA TYR A 489 29.60 -16.46 7.60
C TYR A 489 28.73 -17.67 7.23
N HIS A 490 27.48 -17.67 7.67
CA HIS A 490 26.52 -18.71 7.36
C HIS A 490 26.38 -18.95 5.86
N THR A 491 26.33 -17.88 5.06
CA THR A 491 26.25 -17.96 3.60
C THR A 491 27.47 -18.69 3.02
N LEU A 492 28.67 -18.39 3.49
CA LEU A 492 29.92 -19.02 3.04
C LEU A 492 30.06 -20.47 3.52
N VAL A 493 29.72 -20.76 4.79
CA VAL A 493 29.68 -22.13 5.30
C VAL A 493 28.77 -23.02 4.46
N ARG A 494 27.56 -22.55 4.15
CA ARG A 494 26.65 -23.27 3.25
C ARG A 494 27.22 -23.44 1.84
N GLY A 495 27.94 -22.42 1.34
CA GLY A 495 28.62 -22.50 0.04
C GLY A 495 29.63 -23.62 0.00
N TYR A 496 30.56 -23.64 0.96
CA TYR A 496 31.57 -24.68 1.06
C TYR A 496 30.96 -26.09 1.28
N CYS A 497 29.88 -26.20 2.06
CA CYS A 497 29.14 -27.46 2.19
C CYS A 497 28.53 -27.93 0.86
N LYS A 498 28.09 -27.01 -0.02
CA LYS A 498 27.60 -27.37 -1.37
C LYS A 498 28.71 -27.85 -2.28
N MET A 499 29.90 -27.28 -2.17
CA MET A 499 31.10 -27.64 -2.92
C MET A 499 31.84 -28.84 -2.31
N GLU A 500 31.36 -29.38 -1.20
CA GLU A 500 31.96 -30.52 -0.48
C GLU A 500 33.34 -30.21 0.11
N GLU A 501 33.67 -28.91 0.27
CA GLU A 501 34.91 -28.43 0.87
C GLU A 501 34.75 -28.21 2.38
N TYR A 502 34.57 -29.30 3.13
CA TYR A 502 34.21 -29.27 4.56
C TYR A 502 35.29 -28.67 5.44
N ASP A 503 36.57 -28.86 5.12
CA ASP A 503 37.70 -28.31 5.86
C ASP A 503 37.68 -26.76 5.83
N LYS A 504 37.33 -26.18 4.69
CA LYS A 504 37.20 -24.74 4.57
C LYS A 504 35.95 -24.24 5.34
N ALA A 505 34.86 -24.98 5.35
CA ALA A 505 33.67 -24.65 6.13
C ALA A 505 33.98 -24.68 7.65
N MET A 506 34.72 -25.68 8.13
CA MET A 506 35.16 -25.78 9.54
C MET A 506 36.09 -24.61 9.94
N LYS A 507 37.05 -24.27 9.06
CA LYS A 507 37.92 -23.11 9.28
C LYS A 507 37.12 -21.80 9.43
N LEU A 508 36.05 -21.63 8.64
CA LEU A 508 35.17 -20.45 8.76
C LEU A 508 34.39 -20.43 10.08
N LEU A 509 33.92 -21.57 10.59
CA LEU A 509 33.29 -21.63 11.91
C LEU A 509 34.25 -21.23 13.02
N SER A 510 35.51 -21.76 12.97
CA SER A 510 36.53 -21.39 13.94
C SER A 510 36.94 -19.90 13.83
N GLU A 511 36.98 -19.38 12.61
CA GLU A 511 37.24 -17.97 12.36
C GLU A 511 36.12 -17.08 12.90
N MET A 512 34.87 -17.45 12.70
CA MET A 512 33.69 -16.76 13.19
C MET A 512 33.78 -16.53 14.71
N ASP A 513 34.17 -17.55 15.45
CA ASP A 513 34.37 -17.51 16.90
C ASP A 513 35.49 -16.54 17.30
N ARG A 514 36.63 -16.57 16.57
CA ARG A 514 37.79 -15.66 16.82
C ARG A 514 37.44 -14.18 16.62
N PHE A 515 36.55 -13.87 15.68
CA PHE A 515 36.07 -12.51 15.43
C PHE A 515 34.90 -12.10 16.34
N GLY A 516 34.56 -12.91 17.37
CA GLY A 516 33.52 -12.63 18.34
C GLY A 516 32.10 -12.68 17.76
N VAL A 517 31.94 -13.36 16.64
CA VAL A 517 30.63 -13.65 16.04
C VAL A 517 30.26 -15.07 16.46
N LYS A 518 29.33 -15.22 17.39
CA LYS A 518 28.95 -16.55 17.91
C LYS A 518 28.18 -17.34 16.86
N PRO A 519 28.68 -18.53 16.47
CA PRO A 519 27.93 -19.45 15.63
C PRO A 519 26.65 -19.92 16.34
N ASN A 520 25.60 -20.16 15.59
CA ASN A 520 24.36 -20.72 16.13
C ASN A 520 24.22 -22.23 15.76
N ALA A 521 23.21 -22.88 16.32
CA ALA A 521 22.97 -24.30 16.07
C ALA A 521 22.65 -24.61 14.59
N ASP A 522 22.21 -23.63 13.78
CA ASP A 522 21.86 -23.84 12.37
C ASP A 522 23.12 -23.97 11.48
N GLU A 523 24.18 -23.17 11.73
CA GLU A 523 25.47 -23.31 11.02
C GLU A 523 26.10 -24.66 11.26
N TYR A 524 26.19 -25.09 12.51
CA TYR A 524 26.68 -26.44 12.86
C TYR A 524 25.79 -27.52 12.27
N GLY A 525 24.48 -27.38 12.40
CA GLY A 525 23.48 -28.32 11.89
C GLY A 525 23.60 -28.55 10.38
N LYS A 526 23.79 -27.48 9.59
CA LYS A 526 23.96 -27.60 8.13
C LYS A 526 25.26 -28.26 7.74
N LEU A 527 26.36 -27.96 8.40
CA LEU A 527 27.64 -28.59 8.15
C LEU A 527 27.58 -30.08 8.53
N ILE A 528 27.05 -30.41 9.70
CA ILE A 528 26.87 -31.80 10.16
C ILE A 528 25.97 -32.60 9.19
N GLN A 529 24.83 -32.02 8.77
CA GLN A 529 23.96 -32.66 7.78
C GLN A 529 24.70 -32.94 6.46
N SER A 530 25.52 -31.99 6.00
CA SER A 530 26.26 -32.15 4.76
C SER A 530 27.38 -33.21 4.90
N LEU A 531 28.09 -33.25 6.02
CA LEU A 531 29.06 -34.30 6.33
C LEU A 531 28.42 -35.70 6.37
N CYS A 532 27.28 -35.83 7.03
CA CYS A 532 26.55 -37.10 7.12
C CYS A 532 25.99 -37.55 5.77
N LEU A 533 25.36 -36.66 4.99
CA LEU A 533 24.61 -37.05 3.78
C LEU A 533 25.49 -37.18 2.53
N LYS A 534 26.60 -36.46 2.47
CA LYS A 534 27.45 -36.40 1.28
C LYS A 534 28.79 -37.06 1.49
N ALA A 535 29.48 -36.72 2.60
CA ALA A 535 30.78 -37.27 2.91
C ALA A 535 30.72 -38.62 3.65
N LEU A 536 29.57 -38.97 4.24
CA LEU A 536 29.41 -40.14 5.14
C LEU A 536 30.39 -40.12 6.32
N ASP A 537 30.90 -38.91 6.69
CA ASP A 537 31.86 -38.72 7.77
C ASP A 537 31.15 -38.39 9.08
N TRP A 538 30.66 -39.43 9.74
CA TRP A 538 30.02 -39.31 11.04
C TRP A 538 31.00 -38.94 12.17
N LYS A 539 32.30 -39.27 12.03
CA LYS A 539 33.33 -39.01 13.06
C LYS A 539 33.56 -37.51 13.23
N THR A 540 33.70 -36.78 12.12
CA THR A 540 33.80 -35.32 12.14
C THR A 540 32.46 -34.66 12.55
N ALA A 541 31.34 -35.26 12.10
CA ALA A 541 30.00 -34.78 12.48
C ALA A 541 29.73 -34.92 13.98
N GLU A 542 30.17 -36.05 14.61
CA GLU A 542 30.05 -36.30 16.06
C GLU A 542 30.90 -35.30 16.87
N LYS A 543 32.17 -35.04 16.45
CA LYS A 543 33.02 -34.02 17.07
C LYS A 543 32.36 -32.61 17.05
N LEU A 544 31.83 -32.23 15.92
CA LEU A 544 31.13 -30.94 15.80
C LEU A 544 29.86 -30.87 16.68
N ALA A 545 29.18 -32.00 16.86
CA ALA A 545 28.03 -32.09 17.76
C ALA A 545 28.42 -31.93 19.24
N GLU A 546 29.59 -32.49 19.62
CA GLU A 546 30.15 -32.31 20.96
C GLU A 546 30.59 -30.87 21.21
N GLU A 547 31.33 -30.24 20.27
CA GLU A 547 31.70 -28.83 20.35
C GLU A 547 30.46 -27.93 20.49
N LEU A 548 29.39 -28.21 19.77
CA LEU A 548 28.13 -27.48 19.86
C LEU A 548 27.53 -27.60 21.26
N LYS A 549 27.55 -28.80 21.84
CA LYS A 549 27.04 -29.08 23.18
C LYS A 549 27.86 -28.37 24.25
N GLU A 550 29.19 -28.30 24.13
CA GLU A 550 30.09 -27.57 25.01
C GLU A 550 29.77 -26.05 24.99
N LYS A 551 29.34 -25.54 23.83
CA LYS A 551 28.89 -24.13 23.69
C LYS A 551 27.46 -23.90 24.21
N GLY A 552 26.81 -24.91 24.81
CA GLY A 552 25.45 -24.82 25.34
C GLY A 552 24.36 -24.80 24.26
N LEU A 553 24.69 -25.21 23.04
CA LEU A 553 23.76 -25.28 21.92
C LEU A 553 23.37 -26.73 21.64
N TYR A 554 22.19 -26.98 21.07
CA TYR A 554 21.70 -28.31 20.84
C TYR A 554 21.26 -28.53 19.40
N LEU A 555 21.66 -29.68 18.81
CA LEU A 555 21.19 -30.11 17.51
C LEU A 555 19.72 -30.50 17.56
N ASN A 556 19.03 -30.29 16.45
CA ASN A 556 17.67 -30.81 16.28
C ASN A 556 17.70 -32.38 16.17
N ALA A 557 16.54 -33.00 16.43
CA ALA A 557 16.42 -34.44 16.45
C ALA A 557 16.77 -35.11 15.11
N ILE A 558 16.49 -34.42 13.99
CA ILE A 558 16.78 -34.91 12.63
C ILE A 558 18.30 -35.02 12.42
N THR A 559 19.05 -33.96 12.76
CA THR A 559 20.52 -33.97 12.59
C THR A 559 21.20 -34.99 13.49
N ARG A 560 20.73 -35.17 14.73
CA ARG A 560 21.22 -36.24 15.63
C ARG A 560 20.93 -37.64 15.07
N GLY A 561 19.73 -37.84 14.51
CA GLY A 561 19.36 -39.09 13.87
C GLY A 561 20.22 -39.43 12.64
N LEU A 562 20.65 -38.42 11.87
CA LEU A 562 21.55 -38.61 10.73
C LEU A 562 22.92 -39.08 11.15
N ILE A 563 23.53 -38.54 12.21
CA ILE A 563 24.82 -39.02 12.72
C ILE A 563 24.72 -40.49 13.10
N HIS A 564 23.67 -40.90 13.82
CA HIS A 564 23.45 -42.26 14.23
C HIS A 564 23.26 -43.20 13.02
N ALA A 565 22.46 -42.80 12.06
CA ALA A 565 22.20 -43.63 10.86
C ALA A 565 23.48 -43.86 10.03
N VAL A 566 24.35 -42.86 9.88
CA VAL A 566 25.61 -43.02 9.14
C VAL A 566 26.59 -43.92 9.89
N LYS A 567 26.62 -43.81 11.23
CA LYS A 567 27.42 -44.70 12.10
C LYS A 567 26.98 -46.14 12.04
N GLU A 568 25.68 -46.42 11.99
CA GLU A 568 25.11 -47.75 11.80
C GLU A 568 25.48 -48.33 10.42
N LEU A 569 25.36 -47.52 9.35
CA LEU A 569 25.73 -47.92 7.99
C LEU A 569 27.21 -48.34 7.88
N GLU A 570 28.14 -47.60 8.49
CA GLU A 570 29.56 -47.98 8.50
C GLU A 570 29.78 -49.30 9.26
N SER A 571 29.10 -49.49 10.41
CA SER A 571 29.21 -50.72 11.19
C SER A 571 28.65 -51.95 10.47
N GLU A 572 27.55 -51.79 9.74
CA GLU A 572 26.97 -52.85 8.90
C GLU A 572 27.89 -53.17 7.70
N ALA A 573 28.47 -52.16 7.07
CA ALA A 573 29.41 -52.34 5.95
C ALA A 573 30.67 -53.11 6.37
N LEU A 574 31.21 -52.82 7.58
CA LEU A 574 32.34 -53.52 8.14
C LEU A 574 32.02 -54.99 8.45
N LYS A 575 30.87 -55.28 9.06
CA LYS A 575 30.40 -56.64 9.34
C LYS A 575 30.26 -57.49 8.04
N ASN A 576 29.66 -56.87 7.02
CA ASN A 576 29.48 -57.53 5.72
C ASN A 576 30.81 -57.74 4.99
N ALA A 577 31.83 -56.88 5.20
CA ALA A 577 33.19 -57.09 4.66
C ALA A 577 33.93 -58.24 5.39
N ASP A 578 33.82 -58.33 6.72
CA ASP A 578 34.38 -59.36 7.53
C ASP A 578 33.75 -60.78 7.22
N GLU A 579 32.42 -60.80 7.03
CA GLU A 579 31.69 -61.99 6.63
C GLU A 579 32.13 -62.50 5.23
N LYS A 580 32.37 -61.56 4.29
CA LYS A 580 32.92 -61.97 2.96
C LYS A 580 34.36 -62.51 3.02
N LEU A 581 35.22 -61.87 3.81
CA LEU A 581 36.58 -62.32 4.03
C LEU A 581 36.63 -63.70 4.69
N LEU A 582 35.72 -64.03 5.61
CA LEU A 582 35.55 -65.30 6.25
C LEU A 582 34.96 -66.41 5.30
N ALA A 583 34.19 -65.99 4.29
CA ALA A 583 33.61 -66.89 3.30
C ALA A 583 34.59 -67.18 2.13
N GLU A 584 35.59 -66.35 1.92
CA GLU A 584 36.64 -66.51 0.91
C GLU A 584 37.89 -67.19 1.46
N ALA A 585 38.05 -67.36 2.80
CA ALA A 585 39.09 -68.09 3.47
C ALA A 585 38.67 -69.57 3.76
#